data_57049341a80528c71f6243a1342c25a4
#
_entry.id   57049341a80528c71f6243a1342c25a4
#
_cell.length_a   1.000
_cell.length_b   1.000
_cell.length_c   1.000
_cell.angle_alpha   90.00
_cell.angle_beta   90.00
_cell.angle_gamma   90.00
#
_symmetry.space_group_name_H-M   'P 1'
#
loop_
_entity.id
_entity.type
_entity.pdbx_description
1 polymer ?
#
loop_
_entity_poly.entity_id
_entity_poly.type
_entity_poly.pdbx_seq_one_letter_code
_entity_poly.pdbx_strand_id
1 'polypeptide(L)'
;MRKSFLSTKTALSLVLSFILPLQMLATELGEAGKRLAALPGVSNVETLESAHFPEKYVFFIRQQLDAKDASKGDFDQRVVLCHRGFDRPTVFVTEGYNGRYALNSNYIEELAKLFDTNIILAEYRYFDKSMPKERNWDYITVENSLYDLHHINE
;
A
#
# COMPACT_ATOMS: atom_id res chain seq x y z
N MET A 1 2.02 -56.40 63.54
CA MET A 1 1.55 -55.10 63.07
C MET A 1 2.51 -54.64 61.95
N ARG A 2 2.08 -54.83 60.68
CA ARG A 2 2.81 -54.37 59.48
C ARG A 2 2.14 -53.13 58.91
N LYS A 3 2.83 -52.01 58.90
CA LYS A 3 2.39 -50.78 58.23
C LYS A 3 2.85 -50.83 56.79
N SER A 4 1.91 -50.83 55.86
CA SER A 4 2.16 -50.71 54.43
C SER A 4 2.39 -49.23 54.06
N PHE A 5 3.56 -48.96 53.43
CA PHE A 5 3.84 -47.65 52.82
C PHE A 5 3.25 -47.61 51.40
N LEU A 6 2.29 -46.74 51.21
CA LEU A 6 1.81 -46.38 49.86
C LEU A 6 2.82 -45.43 49.20
N SER A 7 3.41 -45.85 48.11
CA SER A 7 4.24 -45.02 47.25
C SER A 7 3.38 -44.28 46.25
N THR A 8 3.25 -42.97 46.42
CA THR A 8 2.64 -42.08 45.45
C THR A 8 3.62 -41.78 44.32
N LYS A 9 3.38 -42.39 43.15
CA LYS A 9 4.08 -42.03 41.91
C LYS A 9 3.41 -40.80 41.33
N THR A 10 4.04 -39.65 41.46
CA THR A 10 3.67 -38.40 40.78
C THR A 10 4.04 -38.55 39.30
N ALA A 11 3.03 -38.68 38.44
CA ALA A 11 3.21 -38.60 37.00
C ALA A 11 3.35 -37.14 36.60
N LEU A 12 4.56 -36.71 36.23
CA LEU A 12 4.84 -35.39 35.66
C LEU A 12 4.43 -35.42 34.18
N SER A 13 3.27 -34.90 33.88
CA SER A 13 2.77 -34.71 32.50
C SER A 13 3.47 -33.51 31.88
N LEU A 14 4.39 -33.77 30.96
CA LEU A 14 5.06 -32.76 30.13
C LEU A 14 4.09 -32.32 29.03
N VAL A 15 3.40 -31.21 29.25
CA VAL A 15 2.62 -30.53 28.16
C VAL A 15 3.62 -29.82 27.28
N LEU A 16 4.00 -30.45 26.18
CA LEU A 16 4.80 -29.82 25.11
C LEU A 16 3.89 -28.92 24.30
N SER A 17 3.80 -27.65 24.67
CA SER A 17 3.10 -26.63 23.89
C SER A 17 3.87 -26.39 22.59
N PHE A 18 3.39 -26.95 21.49
CA PHE A 18 3.82 -26.59 20.15
C PHE A 18 3.34 -25.17 19.85
N ILE A 19 4.20 -24.19 20.11
CA ILE A 19 4.02 -22.83 19.58
C ILE A 19 4.41 -22.93 18.11
N LEU A 20 3.44 -23.19 17.23
CA LEU A 20 3.64 -22.93 15.80
C LEU A 20 3.86 -21.42 15.63
N PRO A 21 4.98 -20.98 15.05
CA PRO A 21 5.10 -19.58 14.65
C PRO A 21 4.01 -19.33 13.60
N LEU A 22 3.08 -18.45 13.91
CA LEU A 22 2.17 -17.88 12.92
C LEU A 22 3.03 -17.05 11.95
N GLN A 23 3.58 -17.71 10.94
CA GLN A 23 4.20 -17.01 9.83
C GLN A 23 3.07 -16.27 9.14
N MET A 24 2.96 -14.95 9.39
CA MET A 24 2.24 -14.07 8.49
C MET A 24 2.84 -14.31 7.11
N LEU A 25 2.12 -15.01 6.23
CA LEU A 25 2.45 -15.03 4.81
C LEU A 25 2.32 -13.58 4.34
N ALA A 26 3.43 -12.86 4.33
CA ALA A 26 3.50 -11.64 3.54
C ALA A 26 3.21 -12.08 2.10
N THR A 27 2.12 -11.61 1.52
CA THR A 27 1.78 -11.91 0.14
C THR A 27 2.95 -11.43 -0.72
N GLU A 28 3.63 -12.37 -1.40
CA GLU A 28 4.80 -12.02 -2.20
C GLU A 28 4.37 -11.08 -3.33
N LEU A 29 5.10 -9.99 -3.54
CA LEU A 29 4.81 -9.04 -4.61
C LEU A 29 4.97 -9.73 -5.96
N GLY A 30 4.02 -9.53 -6.85
CA GLY A 30 4.12 -9.91 -8.24
C GLY A 30 5.16 -9.07 -8.98
N GLU A 31 5.29 -9.28 -10.29
CA GLU A 31 6.33 -8.61 -11.09
C GLU A 31 6.15 -7.08 -11.12
N ALA A 32 4.92 -6.59 -11.27
CA ALA A 32 4.65 -5.16 -11.23
C ALA A 32 4.96 -4.55 -9.85
N GLY A 33 4.58 -5.26 -8.77
CA GLY A 33 4.89 -4.82 -7.41
C GLY A 33 6.38 -4.78 -7.11
N LYS A 34 7.16 -5.75 -7.59
CA LYS A 34 8.63 -5.78 -7.45
C LYS A 34 9.29 -4.61 -8.17
N ARG A 35 8.86 -4.31 -9.40
CA ARG A 35 9.35 -3.14 -10.15
C ARG A 35 8.99 -1.84 -9.45
N LEU A 36 7.75 -1.72 -8.99
CA LEU A 36 7.28 -0.56 -8.26
C LEU A 36 8.11 -0.32 -6.98
N ALA A 37 8.35 -1.37 -6.19
CA ALA A 37 9.15 -1.28 -4.96
C ALA A 37 10.63 -0.91 -5.19
N ALA A 38 11.13 -1.08 -6.41
CA ALA A 38 12.49 -0.72 -6.79
C ALA A 38 12.62 0.73 -7.26
N LEU A 39 11.51 1.46 -7.46
CA LEU A 39 11.56 2.86 -7.92
C LEU A 39 12.01 3.80 -6.79
N PRO A 40 12.86 4.80 -7.11
CA PRO A 40 13.24 5.81 -6.15
C PRO A 40 12.02 6.55 -5.57
N GLY A 41 12.03 6.82 -4.27
CA GLY A 41 10.94 7.53 -3.59
C GLY A 41 9.70 6.70 -3.32
N VAL A 42 9.58 5.50 -3.85
CA VAL A 42 8.46 4.57 -3.55
C VAL A 42 8.71 3.84 -2.23
N SER A 43 7.67 3.72 -1.44
CA SER A 43 7.71 3.03 -0.14
C SER A 43 6.37 2.34 0.17
N ASN A 44 6.41 1.40 1.14
CA ASN A 44 5.22 0.73 1.67
C ASN A 44 4.31 0.13 0.57
N VAL A 45 4.89 -0.63 -0.35
CA VAL A 45 4.14 -1.32 -1.40
C VAL A 45 3.40 -2.50 -0.79
N GLU A 46 2.07 -2.43 -0.78
CA GLU A 46 1.19 -3.46 -0.23
C GLU A 46 0.28 -4.02 -1.34
N THR A 47 0.16 -5.34 -1.40
CA THR A 47 -0.76 -6.02 -2.31
C THR A 47 -2.20 -5.84 -1.83
N LEU A 48 -3.09 -5.49 -2.74
CA LEU A 48 -4.53 -5.42 -2.51
C LEU A 48 -5.26 -6.52 -3.30
N GLU A 49 -6.34 -7.02 -2.73
CA GLU A 49 -7.25 -7.90 -3.48
C GLU A 49 -7.94 -7.14 -4.60
N SER A 50 -8.15 -7.82 -5.74
CA SER A 50 -8.89 -7.27 -6.87
C SER A 50 -9.70 -8.33 -7.59
N ALA A 51 -10.99 -8.02 -7.87
CA ALA A 51 -11.85 -8.84 -8.70
C ALA A 51 -11.59 -8.62 -10.22
N HIS A 52 -10.86 -7.57 -10.58
CA HIS A 52 -10.76 -7.12 -11.96
C HIS A 52 -9.32 -7.07 -12.52
N PHE A 53 -8.31 -7.05 -11.65
CA PHE A 53 -6.92 -6.91 -12.05
C PHE A 53 -6.07 -8.06 -11.51
N PRO A 54 -5.13 -8.61 -12.30
CA PRO A 54 -4.20 -9.63 -11.85
C PRO A 54 -3.34 -9.19 -10.66
N GLU A 55 -2.93 -7.93 -10.69
CA GLU A 55 -2.13 -7.33 -9.62
C GLU A 55 -2.72 -5.96 -9.24
N LYS A 56 -2.77 -5.67 -7.94
CA LYS A 56 -3.22 -4.38 -7.41
C LYS A 56 -2.41 -4.02 -6.20
N TYR A 57 -2.00 -2.77 -6.12
CA TYR A 57 -1.12 -2.27 -5.07
C TYR A 57 -1.58 -0.92 -4.54
N VAL A 58 -1.37 -0.69 -3.25
CA VAL A 58 -1.29 0.64 -2.66
C VAL A 58 0.16 0.89 -2.23
N PHE A 59 0.64 2.10 -2.44
CA PHE A 59 1.99 2.50 -2.09
C PHE A 59 2.07 3.98 -1.82
N PHE A 60 3.22 4.44 -1.36
CA PHE A 60 3.52 5.85 -1.19
C PHE A 60 4.68 6.26 -2.08
N ILE A 61 4.57 7.46 -2.65
CA ILE A 61 5.66 8.11 -3.38
C ILE A 61 6.04 9.39 -2.66
N ARG A 62 7.35 9.65 -2.53
CA ARG A 62 7.89 10.85 -1.92
C ARG A 62 7.70 12.04 -2.85
N GLN A 63 7.02 13.09 -2.36
CA GLN A 63 6.75 14.33 -3.08
C GLN A 63 7.36 15.52 -2.36
N GLN A 64 7.79 16.53 -3.10
CA GLN A 64 8.22 17.80 -2.53
C GLN A 64 7.02 18.62 -2.05
N LEU A 65 7.15 19.31 -0.91
CA LEU A 65 6.12 20.23 -0.44
C LEU A 65 5.94 21.41 -1.39
N ASP A 66 7.05 21.96 -1.89
CA ASP A 66 7.06 23.05 -2.85
C ASP A 66 7.79 22.59 -4.12
N ALA A 67 7.11 22.61 -5.26
CA ALA A 67 7.66 22.24 -6.56
C ALA A 67 8.86 23.10 -6.97
N LYS A 68 8.99 24.32 -6.41
CA LYS A 68 10.05 25.29 -6.73
C LYS A 68 11.21 25.27 -5.74
N ASP A 69 11.01 24.74 -4.54
CA ASP A 69 12.00 24.81 -3.48
C ASP A 69 12.03 23.50 -2.64
N ALA A 70 12.89 22.58 -3.03
CA ALA A 70 13.09 21.32 -2.32
C ALA A 70 13.53 21.47 -0.86
N SER A 71 14.04 22.66 -0.46
CA SER A 71 14.43 22.90 0.93
C SER A 71 13.25 23.01 1.89
N LYS A 72 12.03 23.14 1.37
CA LYS A 72 10.78 23.19 2.16
C LYS A 72 10.38 21.84 2.75
N GLY A 73 11.03 20.76 2.32
CA GLY A 73 10.76 19.41 2.77
C GLY A 73 9.88 18.62 1.82
N ASP A 74 9.45 17.48 2.29
CA ASP A 74 8.70 16.49 1.52
C ASP A 74 7.56 15.85 2.31
N PHE A 75 6.73 15.08 1.61
CA PHE A 75 5.68 14.25 2.20
C PHE A 75 5.50 12.97 1.37
N ASP A 76 4.82 12.00 1.94
CA ASP A 76 4.49 10.75 1.26
C ASP A 76 3.06 10.84 0.72
N GLN A 77 2.90 10.68 -0.60
CA GLN A 77 1.62 10.71 -1.29
C GLN A 77 1.15 9.29 -1.57
N ARG A 78 -0.10 8.97 -1.19
CA ARG A 78 -0.69 7.66 -1.46
C ARG A 78 -1.12 7.53 -2.92
N VAL A 79 -0.76 6.39 -3.52
CA VAL A 79 -1.12 6.03 -4.89
C VAL A 79 -1.65 4.60 -4.91
N VAL A 80 -2.62 4.33 -5.77
CA VAL A 80 -3.13 2.98 -6.05
C VAL A 80 -2.81 2.64 -7.51
N LEU A 81 -2.16 1.49 -7.71
CA LEU A 81 -1.95 0.89 -9.02
C LEU A 81 -2.85 -0.33 -9.18
N CYS A 82 -3.66 -0.35 -10.24
CA CYS A 82 -4.35 -1.56 -10.71
C CYS A 82 -3.67 -1.98 -12.01
N HIS A 83 -2.90 -3.05 -11.97
CA HIS A 83 -2.06 -3.50 -13.08
C HIS A 83 -2.71 -4.65 -13.84
N ARG A 84 -2.89 -4.46 -15.14
CA ARG A 84 -3.42 -5.45 -16.06
C ARG A 84 -2.34 -6.08 -16.93
N GLY A 85 -1.35 -5.30 -17.31
CA GLY A 85 -0.23 -5.74 -18.10
C GLY A 85 0.70 -4.59 -18.50
N PHE A 86 1.97 -4.92 -18.73
CA PHE A 86 2.99 -3.93 -19.10
C PHE A 86 2.82 -3.38 -20.53
N ASP A 87 2.07 -4.08 -21.38
CA ASP A 87 1.74 -3.70 -22.75
C ASP A 87 0.42 -2.92 -22.86
N ARG A 88 -0.24 -2.65 -21.73
CA ARG A 88 -1.54 -1.98 -21.68
C ARG A 88 -1.38 -0.49 -21.42
N PRO A 89 -2.22 0.35 -22.06
CA PRO A 89 -2.26 1.77 -21.72
C PRO A 89 -2.72 1.97 -20.27
N THR A 90 -2.52 3.16 -19.74
CA THR A 90 -2.88 3.48 -18.36
C THR A 90 -3.89 4.63 -18.30
N VAL A 91 -4.98 4.44 -17.57
CA VAL A 91 -5.87 5.51 -17.16
C VAL A 91 -5.31 6.12 -15.88
N PHE A 92 -5.02 7.41 -15.90
CA PHE A 92 -4.58 8.15 -14.73
C PHE A 92 -5.77 8.90 -14.13
N VAL A 93 -6.19 8.48 -12.94
CA VAL A 93 -7.30 9.06 -12.19
C VAL A 93 -6.77 10.10 -11.23
N THR A 94 -7.17 11.35 -11.44
CA THR A 94 -6.83 12.45 -10.54
C THR A 94 -8.03 12.71 -9.64
N GLU A 95 -7.90 12.31 -8.36
CA GLU A 95 -8.98 12.41 -7.39
C GLU A 95 -8.79 13.63 -6.49
N GLY A 96 -9.78 14.52 -6.47
CA GLY A 96 -9.72 15.78 -5.72
C GLY A 96 -9.88 15.63 -4.20
N TYR A 97 -10.22 14.43 -3.72
CA TYR A 97 -10.38 14.13 -2.30
C TYR A 97 -9.55 12.90 -1.92
N ASN A 98 -10.07 12.05 -1.05
CA ASN A 98 -9.38 10.83 -0.67
C ASN A 98 -9.61 9.70 -1.69
N GLY A 99 -8.56 8.92 -1.96
CA GLY A 99 -8.60 7.78 -2.88
C GLY A 99 -9.04 6.46 -2.23
N ARG A 100 -9.70 6.46 -1.07
CA ARG A 100 -10.06 5.23 -0.32
C ARG A 100 -10.91 4.27 -1.11
N TYR A 101 -11.81 4.76 -1.94
CA TYR A 101 -12.69 3.91 -2.73
C TYR A 101 -11.91 2.99 -3.68
N ALA A 102 -10.73 3.43 -4.14
CA ALA A 102 -9.87 2.62 -4.98
C ALA A 102 -9.23 1.45 -4.25
N LEU A 103 -9.24 1.42 -2.91
CA LEU A 103 -8.75 0.26 -2.13
C LEU A 103 -9.72 -0.93 -2.18
N ASN A 104 -10.98 -0.69 -2.53
CA ASN A 104 -12.00 -1.74 -2.61
C ASN A 104 -11.65 -2.78 -3.69
N SER A 105 -11.84 -4.07 -3.40
CA SER A 105 -11.55 -5.17 -4.34
C SER A 105 -12.36 -5.12 -5.63
N ASN A 106 -13.54 -4.50 -5.61
CA ASN A 106 -14.42 -4.33 -6.78
C ASN A 106 -14.15 -3.03 -7.55
N TYR A 107 -13.15 -2.24 -7.15
CA TYR A 107 -12.84 -0.99 -7.83
C TYR A 107 -12.37 -1.23 -9.27
N ILE A 108 -13.00 -0.52 -10.18
CA ILE A 108 -12.63 -0.43 -11.60
C ILE A 108 -13.24 0.83 -12.20
N GLU A 109 -12.49 1.53 -13.06
CA GLU A 109 -12.97 2.67 -13.84
C GLU A 109 -13.63 2.21 -15.15
N GLU A 110 -14.60 2.97 -15.61
CA GLU A 110 -15.33 2.66 -16.84
C GLU A 110 -14.42 2.56 -18.06
N LEU A 111 -13.48 3.51 -18.19
CA LEU A 111 -12.50 3.52 -19.27
C LEU A 111 -11.58 2.31 -19.21
N ALA A 112 -11.23 1.85 -18.02
CA ALA A 112 -10.41 0.65 -17.87
C ALA A 112 -11.15 -0.63 -18.27
N LYS A 113 -12.46 -0.70 -18.05
CA LYS A 113 -13.30 -1.78 -18.57
C LYS A 113 -13.38 -1.76 -20.09
N LEU A 114 -13.56 -0.56 -20.65
CA LEU A 114 -13.82 -0.40 -22.09
C LEU A 114 -12.56 -0.65 -22.93
N PHE A 115 -11.40 -0.20 -22.45
CA PHE A 115 -10.14 -0.22 -23.19
C PHE A 115 -9.11 -1.22 -22.63
N ASP A 116 -9.47 -1.99 -21.63
CA ASP A 116 -8.61 -3.01 -21.01
C ASP A 116 -7.26 -2.43 -20.52
N THR A 117 -7.33 -1.33 -19.76
CA THR A 117 -6.16 -0.55 -19.34
C THR A 117 -5.71 -0.86 -17.92
N ASN A 118 -4.49 -0.45 -17.57
CA ASN A 118 -4.09 -0.22 -16.19
C ASN A 118 -4.81 1.00 -15.62
N ILE A 119 -4.81 1.14 -14.27
CA ILE A 119 -5.26 2.35 -13.59
C ILE A 119 -4.18 2.79 -12.61
N ILE A 120 -3.84 4.07 -12.62
CA ILE A 120 -3.14 4.76 -11.54
C ILE A 120 -4.10 5.78 -10.95
N LEU A 121 -4.33 5.71 -9.64
CA LEU A 121 -5.09 6.71 -8.90
C LEU A 121 -4.17 7.41 -7.91
N ALA A 122 -4.03 8.72 -8.03
CA ALA A 122 -3.27 9.55 -7.11
C ALA A 122 -4.21 10.29 -6.15
N GLU A 123 -4.06 10.04 -4.86
CA GLU A 123 -4.72 10.86 -3.84
C GLU A 123 -4.04 12.22 -3.78
N TYR A 124 -4.82 13.31 -3.75
CA TYR A 124 -4.23 14.63 -3.70
C TYR A 124 -3.53 14.93 -2.38
N ARG A 125 -2.49 15.78 -2.46
CA ARG A 125 -1.82 16.32 -1.28
C ARG A 125 -2.82 16.92 -0.29
N TYR A 126 -2.54 16.80 1.02
CA TYR A 126 -3.36 17.23 2.15
C TYR A 126 -4.67 16.47 2.35
N PHE A 127 -4.89 15.35 1.64
CA PHE A 127 -6.02 14.46 1.91
C PHE A 127 -5.56 13.16 2.57
N ASP A 128 -6.38 12.65 3.46
CA ASP A 128 -6.27 11.39 4.20
C ASP A 128 -4.81 10.97 4.53
N LYS A 129 -4.22 10.06 3.77
CA LYS A 129 -2.85 9.54 4.00
C LYS A 129 -1.77 10.37 3.32
N SER A 130 -2.15 11.24 2.39
CA SER A 130 -1.25 12.17 1.68
C SER A 130 -1.09 13.49 2.43
N MET A 131 -1.17 13.45 3.76
CA MET A 131 -1.07 14.61 4.64
C MET A 131 0.39 14.85 5.05
N PRO A 132 0.98 16.02 4.72
CA PRO A 132 2.29 16.41 5.25
C PRO A 132 2.30 16.49 6.78
N LYS A 133 3.44 16.20 7.40
CA LYS A 133 3.62 16.31 8.86
C LYS A 133 3.34 17.73 9.36
N GLU A 134 3.88 18.71 8.67
CA GLU A 134 3.64 20.12 8.93
C GLU A 134 2.49 20.61 8.05
N ARG A 135 1.39 21.02 8.69
CA ARG A 135 0.18 21.47 8.00
C ARG A 135 0.31 22.92 7.58
N ASN A 136 1.21 23.22 6.66
CA ASN A 136 1.26 24.53 6.02
C ASN A 136 0.39 24.50 4.76
N TRP A 137 -0.75 25.18 4.82
CA TRP A 137 -1.76 25.22 3.74
C TRP A 137 -1.33 26.04 2.53
N ASP A 138 -0.25 26.84 2.63
CA ASP A 138 0.30 27.63 1.52
C ASP A 138 0.77 26.76 0.36
N TYR A 139 1.04 25.48 0.62
CA TYR A 139 1.48 24.51 -0.40
C TYR A 139 0.32 23.80 -1.13
N ILE A 140 -0.94 24.10 -0.77
CA ILE A 140 -2.11 23.65 -1.55
C ILE A 140 -2.28 24.60 -2.73
N THR A 141 -1.51 24.39 -3.76
CA THR A 141 -1.58 25.15 -4.99
C THR A 141 -1.83 24.23 -6.18
N VAL A 142 -2.41 24.76 -7.24
CA VAL A 142 -2.60 24.01 -8.50
C VAL A 142 -1.24 23.58 -9.05
N GLU A 143 -0.23 24.45 -8.98
CA GLU A 143 1.12 24.17 -9.46
C GLU A 143 1.75 22.98 -8.75
N ASN A 144 1.73 22.98 -7.42
CA ASN A 144 2.25 21.86 -6.62
C ASN A 144 1.47 20.56 -6.89
N SER A 145 0.15 20.63 -7.05
CA SER A 145 -0.66 19.44 -7.37
C SER A 145 -0.37 18.89 -8.76
N LEU A 146 -0.14 19.76 -9.75
CA LEU A 146 0.27 19.34 -11.09
C LEU A 146 1.67 18.74 -11.09
N TYR A 147 2.58 19.27 -10.29
CA TYR A 147 3.92 18.70 -10.11
C TYR A 147 3.85 17.28 -9.55
N ASP A 148 3.02 17.04 -8.52
CA ASP A 148 2.82 15.70 -7.96
C ASP A 148 2.35 14.70 -9.03
N LEU A 149 1.34 15.09 -9.81
CA LEU A 149 0.78 14.23 -10.85
C LEU A 149 1.80 13.94 -11.96
N HIS A 150 2.60 14.95 -12.33
CA HIS A 150 3.68 14.79 -13.30
C HIS A 150 4.73 13.79 -12.80
N HIS A 151 5.19 13.95 -11.58
CA HIS A 151 6.19 13.06 -10.96
C HIS A 151 5.71 11.61 -10.82
N ILE A 152 4.41 11.38 -10.63
CA ILE A 152 3.86 10.00 -10.62
C ILE A 152 3.82 9.41 -12.04
N ASN A 153 3.71 10.25 -13.07
CA ASN A 153 3.60 9.80 -14.46
C ASN A 153 4.96 9.53 -15.12
N GLU A 154 6.06 9.96 -14.55
CA GLU A 154 7.43 9.69 -15.00
C GLU A 154 7.88 8.25 -14.66
#